data_a065faf33d06158ebf116f7d834c471d
#
_entry.id   a065faf33d06158ebf116f7d834c471d
#
_cell.length_a   1.000
_cell.length_b   1.000
_cell.length_c   1.000
_cell.angle_alpha   90.00
_cell.angle_beta   90.00
_cell.angle_gamma   90.00
#
_symmetry.space_group_name_H-M   'P 1'
#
loop_
_entity.id
_entity.type
_entity.pdbx_description
1 polymer ?
#
loop_
_entity_poly.entity_id
_entity_poly.type
_entity_poly.pdbx_seq_one_letter_code
_entity_poly.pdbx_strand_id
1 'polypeptide(L)'
;MGLIYLDACLVIYLAENHARWGEPLASAIAEVGEARFGISPLVKCECMVGPLKRGDPVLEQAYTQLFDQFAPLAMPEPVYLQAAQLRAHFGLRTPDALHLACAQYHGCDALWTNDDRLALASHGLARNILN
;
A
#
# COMPACT_ATOMS: atom_id res chain seq x y z
N MET A 1 -7.60 -17.72 -4.56
CA MET A 1 -7.81 -16.46 -3.82
C MET A 1 -6.53 -15.65 -3.83
N GLY A 2 -6.63 -14.39 -4.23
CA GLY A 2 -5.48 -13.51 -4.29
C GLY A 2 -5.33 -12.64 -3.05
N LEU A 3 -4.10 -12.20 -2.81
CA LEU A 3 -3.80 -11.19 -1.80
C LEU A 3 -3.08 -10.05 -2.51
N ILE A 4 -3.61 -8.85 -2.37
CA ILE A 4 -3.08 -7.66 -3.04
C ILE A 4 -2.66 -6.66 -1.96
N TYR A 5 -1.39 -6.25 -2.02
CA TYR A 5 -0.85 -5.23 -1.12
C TYR A 5 -1.25 -3.85 -1.65
N LEU A 6 -1.77 -2.99 -0.77
CA LEU A 6 -2.08 -1.60 -1.14
C LEU A 6 -1.01 -0.65 -0.60
N ASP A 7 -0.43 0.14 -1.49
CA ASP A 7 0.44 1.24 -1.10
C ASP A 7 -0.38 2.32 -0.38
N ALA A 8 0.27 3.08 0.49
CA ALA A 8 -0.39 4.10 1.31
C ALA A 8 -1.14 5.14 0.47
N CYS A 9 -0.58 5.53 -0.67
CA CYS A 9 -1.25 6.53 -1.52
C CYS A 9 -2.65 6.07 -1.94
N LEU A 10 -2.84 4.77 -2.20
CA LEU A 10 -4.15 4.26 -2.60
C LEU A 10 -5.13 4.26 -1.43
N VAL A 11 -4.67 3.91 -0.23
CA VAL A 11 -5.51 3.96 0.96
C VAL A 11 -5.94 5.39 1.24
N ILE A 12 -5.04 6.35 1.07
CA ILE A 12 -5.36 7.78 1.22
C ILE A 12 -6.42 8.21 0.20
N TYR A 13 -6.30 7.78 -1.05
CA TYR A 13 -7.28 8.12 -2.07
C TYR A 13 -8.68 7.61 -1.72
N LEU A 14 -8.76 6.41 -1.15
CA LEU A 14 -10.04 5.85 -0.71
C LEU A 14 -10.60 6.60 0.49
N ALA A 15 -9.78 6.82 1.52
CA ALA A 15 -10.23 7.44 2.77
C ALA A 15 -10.71 8.88 2.57
N GLU A 16 -10.02 9.63 1.70
CA GLU A 16 -10.30 11.04 1.48
C GLU A 16 -11.06 11.29 0.18
N ASN A 17 -11.54 10.23 -0.46
CA ASN A 17 -12.34 10.30 -1.68
C ASN A 17 -11.69 11.22 -2.72
N HIS A 18 -10.46 10.88 -3.11
CA HIS A 18 -9.65 11.68 -4.01
C HIS A 18 -10.41 12.02 -5.31
N ALA A 19 -10.41 13.30 -5.68
CA ALA A 19 -11.23 13.80 -6.80
C ALA A 19 -10.93 13.09 -8.12
N ARG A 20 -9.65 12.76 -8.37
CA ARG A 20 -9.23 12.13 -9.63
C ARG A 20 -9.19 10.61 -9.54
N TRP A 21 -8.68 10.05 -8.43
CA TRP A 21 -8.35 8.64 -8.33
C TRP A 21 -9.30 7.81 -7.48
N GLY A 22 -10.16 8.46 -6.67
CA GLY A 22 -11.04 7.73 -5.74
C GLY A 22 -11.98 6.77 -6.44
N GLU A 23 -12.73 7.23 -7.43
CA GLU A 23 -13.67 6.39 -8.15
C GLU A 23 -13.00 5.31 -9.00
N PRO A 24 -11.97 5.63 -9.82
CA PRO A 24 -11.27 4.59 -10.57
C PRO A 24 -10.71 3.50 -9.68
N LEU A 25 -10.17 3.86 -8.51
CA LEU A 25 -9.64 2.89 -7.56
C LEU A 25 -10.74 2.02 -6.97
N ALA A 26 -11.86 2.63 -6.55
CA ALA A 26 -12.99 1.87 -6.02
C ALA A 26 -13.53 0.87 -7.05
N SER A 27 -13.59 1.28 -8.33
CA SER A 27 -13.99 0.40 -9.41
C SER A 27 -13.01 -0.76 -9.60
N ALA A 28 -11.71 -0.46 -9.57
CA ALA A 28 -10.68 -1.50 -9.70
C ALA A 28 -10.78 -2.52 -8.57
N ILE A 29 -11.02 -2.07 -7.35
CA ILE A 29 -11.20 -2.95 -6.19
C ILE A 29 -12.42 -3.84 -6.39
N ALA A 30 -13.53 -3.28 -6.85
CA ALA A 30 -14.76 -4.04 -7.07
C ALA A 30 -14.58 -5.13 -8.14
N GLU A 31 -13.73 -4.89 -9.12
CA GLU A 31 -13.52 -5.82 -10.24
C GLU A 31 -12.70 -7.05 -9.91
N VAL A 32 -11.92 -7.04 -8.81
CA VAL A 32 -11.07 -8.19 -8.49
C VAL A 32 -11.83 -9.34 -7.82
N GLY A 33 -13.09 -9.13 -7.47
CA GLY A 33 -13.95 -10.20 -6.92
C GLY A 33 -13.50 -10.66 -5.55
N GLU A 34 -13.02 -11.90 -5.44
CA GLU A 34 -12.70 -12.54 -4.17
C GLU A 34 -11.31 -12.21 -3.62
N ALA A 35 -10.52 -11.43 -4.32
CA ALA A 35 -9.19 -11.07 -3.85
C ALA A 35 -9.28 -10.29 -2.53
N ARG A 36 -8.33 -10.56 -1.63
CA ARG A 36 -8.18 -9.82 -0.38
C ARG A 36 -7.16 -8.72 -0.56
N PHE A 37 -7.36 -7.62 0.14
CA PHE A 37 -6.40 -6.51 0.17
C PHE A 37 -5.73 -6.47 1.52
N GLY A 38 -4.41 -6.24 1.52
CA GLY A 38 -3.63 -6.19 2.75
C GLY A 38 -2.83 -4.92 2.87
N ILE A 39 -2.62 -4.49 4.10
CA ILE A 39 -1.80 -3.31 4.41
C ILE A 39 -0.87 -3.64 5.57
N SER A 40 0.30 -2.99 5.55
CA SER A 40 1.32 -3.16 6.59
C SER A 40 1.23 -2.06 7.63
N PRO A 41 1.93 -2.20 8.78
CA PRO A 41 2.08 -1.10 9.73
C PRO A 41 2.67 0.16 9.10
N LEU A 42 3.54 0.02 8.11
CA LEU A 42 4.11 1.18 7.41
C LEU A 42 3.03 1.94 6.64
N VAL A 43 2.12 1.24 5.99
CA VAL A 43 0.98 1.88 5.31
C VAL A 43 0.16 2.70 6.31
N LYS A 44 -0.14 2.11 7.48
CA LYS A 44 -0.88 2.81 8.53
C LYS A 44 -0.14 4.06 9.01
N CYS A 45 1.18 3.93 9.21
CA CYS A 45 2.02 5.05 9.64
C CYS A 45 1.93 6.19 8.63
N GLU A 46 2.12 5.88 7.36
CA GLU A 46 2.10 6.91 6.31
C GLU A 46 0.72 7.56 6.15
N CYS A 47 -0.34 6.77 6.30
CA CYS A 47 -1.71 7.29 6.21
C CYS A 47 -2.06 8.23 7.36
N MET A 48 -1.55 7.96 8.56
CA MET A 48 -1.92 8.73 9.75
C MET A 48 -1.21 10.07 9.87
N VAL A 49 -0.16 10.30 9.10
CA VAL A 49 0.58 11.58 9.15
C VAL A 49 -0.34 12.77 8.87
N GLY A 50 -1.13 12.69 7.81
CA GLY A 50 -2.04 13.79 7.43
C GLY A 50 -3.04 14.18 8.51
N PRO A 51 -3.91 13.26 8.95
CA PRO A 51 -4.90 13.56 9.96
C PRO A 51 -4.29 14.02 11.29
N LEU A 52 -3.18 13.41 11.72
CA LEU A 52 -2.52 13.83 12.96
C LEU A 52 -1.93 15.23 12.83
N LYS A 53 -1.32 15.54 11.71
CA LYS A 53 -0.74 16.85 11.44
C LYS A 53 -1.81 17.94 11.39
N ARG A 54 -2.99 17.63 10.87
CA ARG A 54 -4.11 18.56 10.79
C ARG A 54 -4.92 18.64 12.09
N GLY A 55 -4.67 17.74 13.05
CA GLY A 55 -5.44 17.67 14.28
C GLY A 55 -6.91 17.35 14.01
N ASP A 56 -7.17 16.40 13.11
CA ASP A 56 -8.52 16.06 12.66
C ASP A 56 -8.93 14.68 13.19
N PRO A 57 -9.55 14.61 14.38
CA PRO A 57 -9.91 13.33 15.00
C PRO A 57 -10.99 12.56 14.23
N VAL A 58 -11.85 13.26 13.50
CA VAL A 58 -12.87 12.60 12.68
C VAL A 58 -12.21 11.83 11.55
N LEU A 59 -11.22 12.44 10.89
CA LEU A 59 -10.48 11.78 9.81
C LEU A 59 -9.61 10.64 10.36
N GLU A 60 -8.98 10.81 11.54
CA GLU A 60 -8.26 9.72 12.20
C GLU A 60 -9.15 8.50 12.38
N GLN A 61 -10.36 8.70 12.86
CA GLN A 61 -11.31 7.62 13.08
C GLN A 61 -11.71 6.96 11.76
N ALA A 62 -11.93 7.76 10.72
CA ALA A 62 -12.26 7.23 9.40
C ALA A 62 -11.16 6.32 8.87
N TYR A 63 -9.89 6.70 9.03
CA TYR A 63 -8.76 5.86 8.66
C TYR A 63 -8.71 4.58 9.47
N THR A 64 -8.89 4.66 10.79
CA THR A 64 -8.87 3.49 11.67
C THR A 64 -9.93 2.48 11.25
N GLN A 65 -11.12 2.94 10.95
CA GLN A 65 -12.20 2.08 10.48
C GLN A 65 -11.88 1.46 9.11
N LEU A 66 -11.30 2.23 8.22
CA LEU A 66 -10.91 1.73 6.90
C LEU A 66 -9.83 0.65 7.03
N PHE A 67 -8.84 0.84 7.91
CA PHE A 67 -7.79 -0.16 8.12
C PHE A 67 -8.35 -1.53 8.51
N ASP A 68 -9.43 -1.55 9.26
CA ASP A 68 -10.05 -2.80 9.68
C ASP A 68 -10.65 -3.62 8.53
N GLN A 69 -10.83 -3.00 7.38
CA GLN A 69 -11.32 -3.68 6.18
C GLN A 69 -10.24 -4.47 5.46
N PHE A 70 -8.98 -4.29 5.81
CA PHE A 70 -7.85 -4.90 5.12
C PHE A 70 -7.18 -5.96 5.98
N ALA A 71 -6.56 -6.95 5.33
CA ALA A 71 -5.77 -7.96 6.03
C ALA A 71 -4.50 -7.29 6.60
N PRO A 72 -4.17 -7.52 7.88
CA PRO A 72 -2.94 -6.99 8.46
C PRO A 72 -1.73 -7.80 8.00
N LEU A 73 -0.72 -7.12 7.47
CA LEU A 73 0.51 -7.73 6.98
C LEU A 73 1.67 -7.31 7.87
N ALA A 74 2.13 -8.21 8.74
CA ALA A 74 3.21 -7.93 9.68
C ALA A 74 4.53 -7.62 8.96
N MET A 75 5.41 -6.87 9.64
CA MET A 75 6.72 -6.52 9.11
C MET A 75 7.82 -7.05 10.03
N PRO A 76 8.09 -8.37 10.02
CA PRO A 76 9.19 -8.92 10.82
C PRO A 76 10.55 -8.57 10.23
N GLU A 77 11.61 -8.84 10.97
CA GLU A 77 12.97 -8.48 10.59
C GLU A 77 13.35 -8.87 9.14
N PRO A 78 13.01 -10.08 8.65
CA PRO A 78 13.36 -10.43 7.27
C PRO A 78 12.87 -9.45 6.23
N VAL A 79 11.75 -8.76 6.47
CA VAL A 79 11.23 -7.72 5.56
C VAL A 79 12.23 -6.57 5.45
N TYR A 80 12.81 -6.15 6.58
CA TYR A 80 13.78 -5.04 6.60
C TYR A 80 15.08 -5.43 5.92
N LEU A 81 15.54 -6.67 6.11
CA LEU A 81 16.76 -7.16 5.46
C LEU A 81 16.57 -7.26 3.95
N GLN A 82 15.42 -7.72 3.50
CA GLN A 82 15.08 -7.75 2.08
C GLN A 82 14.99 -6.33 1.50
N ALA A 83 14.43 -5.39 2.25
CA ALA A 83 14.36 -4.00 1.82
C ALA A 83 15.76 -3.41 1.62
N ALA A 84 16.72 -3.77 2.48
CA ALA A 84 18.11 -3.33 2.33
C ALA A 84 18.70 -3.82 1.01
N GLN A 85 18.44 -5.08 0.64
CA GLN A 85 18.89 -5.61 -0.64
C GLN A 85 18.25 -4.91 -1.84
N LEU A 86 16.95 -4.64 -1.75
CA LEU A 86 16.24 -3.92 -2.82
C LEU A 86 16.79 -2.50 -3.00
N ARG A 87 17.11 -1.82 -1.89
CA ARG A 87 17.73 -0.51 -1.97
C ARG A 87 19.12 -0.56 -2.60
N ALA A 88 19.92 -1.55 -2.22
CA ALA A 88 21.27 -1.69 -2.73
C ALA A 88 21.29 -1.97 -4.23
N HIS A 89 20.34 -2.78 -4.72
CA HIS A 89 20.33 -3.21 -6.12
C HIS A 89 19.56 -2.26 -7.05
N PHE A 90 18.51 -1.61 -6.54
CA PHE A 90 17.61 -0.81 -7.38
C PHE A 90 17.56 0.67 -7.02
N GLY A 91 18.24 1.09 -5.95
CA GLY A 91 18.24 2.48 -5.55
C GLY A 91 16.90 3.01 -5.05
N LEU A 92 16.03 2.12 -4.56
CA LEU A 92 14.73 2.53 -4.04
C LEU A 92 14.89 3.31 -2.74
N ARG A 93 13.94 4.23 -2.50
CA ARG A 93 13.84 4.88 -1.19
C ARG A 93 13.39 3.87 -0.15
N THR A 94 13.73 4.13 1.12
CA THR A 94 13.41 3.18 2.20
C THR A 94 11.94 2.78 2.27
N PRO A 95 10.96 3.72 2.23
CA PRO A 95 9.56 3.31 2.27
C PRO A 95 9.16 2.42 1.10
N ASP A 96 9.60 2.74 -0.11
CA ASP A 96 9.26 1.96 -1.31
C ASP A 96 9.83 0.54 -1.21
N ALA A 97 11.08 0.43 -0.76
CA ALA A 97 11.72 -0.87 -0.58
C ALA A 97 11.01 -1.70 0.50
N LEU A 98 10.56 -1.07 1.57
CA LEU A 98 9.83 -1.76 2.64
C LEU A 98 8.47 -2.26 2.16
N HIS A 99 7.72 -1.46 1.41
CA HIS A 99 6.46 -1.91 0.84
C HIS A 99 6.65 -3.12 -0.06
N LEU A 100 7.63 -3.04 -0.96
CA LEU A 100 7.91 -4.13 -1.90
C LEU A 100 8.35 -5.38 -1.15
N ALA A 101 9.27 -5.25 -0.20
CA ALA A 101 9.76 -6.38 0.60
C ALA A 101 8.64 -7.04 1.39
N CYS A 102 7.74 -6.24 1.97
CA CYS A 102 6.60 -6.76 2.72
C CYS A 102 5.64 -7.54 1.81
N ALA A 103 5.35 -7.02 0.63
CA ALA A 103 4.52 -7.70 -0.35
C ALA A 103 5.15 -9.04 -0.76
N GLN A 104 6.46 -9.06 -0.99
CA GLN A 104 7.18 -10.29 -1.35
C GLN A 104 7.16 -11.30 -0.20
N TYR A 105 7.41 -10.84 1.02
CA TYR A 105 7.44 -11.70 2.20
C TYR A 105 6.11 -12.42 2.41
N HIS A 106 4.99 -11.74 2.21
CA HIS A 106 3.66 -12.31 2.39
C HIS A 106 3.15 -13.07 1.17
N GLY A 107 3.94 -13.15 0.11
CA GLY A 107 3.55 -13.84 -1.11
C GLY A 107 2.36 -13.18 -1.80
N CYS A 108 2.27 -11.87 -1.73
CA CYS A 108 1.19 -11.15 -2.40
C CYS A 108 1.26 -11.35 -3.92
N ASP A 109 0.10 -11.47 -4.54
CA ASP A 109 0.01 -11.64 -6.00
C ASP A 109 0.32 -10.34 -6.73
N ALA A 110 0.08 -9.20 -6.08
CA ALA A 110 0.38 -7.90 -6.64
C ALA A 110 0.54 -6.87 -5.53
N LEU A 111 1.27 -5.80 -5.83
CA LEU A 111 1.32 -4.58 -5.03
C LEU A 111 0.74 -3.46 -5.89
N TRP A 112 -0.37 -2.90 -5.45
CA TRP A 112 -1.00 -1.80 -6.18
C TRP A 112 -0.47 -0.46 -5.68
N THR A 113 -0.06 0.37 -6.60
CA THR A 113 0.55 1.67 -6.32
C THR A 113 0.17 2.67 -7.39
N ASN A 114 0.51 3.93 -7.18
CA ASN A 114 0.47 4.99 -8.19
C ASN A 114 1.89 5.50 -8.49
N ASP A 115 2.90 4.65 -8.26
CA ASP A 115 4.31 5.02 -8.47
C ASP A 115 4.94 4.09 -9.52
N ASP A 116 5.21 4.63 -10.70
CA ASP A 116 5.79 3.88 -11.82
C ASP A 116 7.21 3.38 -11.52
N ARG A 117 7.97 4.10 -10.69
CA ARG A 117 9.35 3.69 -10.37
C ARG A 117 9.34 2.38 -9.57
N LEU A 118 8.39 2.25 -8.65
CA LEU A 118 8.23 1.03 -7.88
C LEU A 118 7.82 -0.13 -8.76
N ALA A 119 6.95 0.12 -9.73
CA ALA A 119 6.52 -0.88 -10.71
C ALA A 119 7.71 -1.44 -11.49
N LEU A 120 8.62 -0.57 -11.93
CA LEU A 120 9.79 -0.98 -12.70
C LEU A 120 10.75 -1.87 -11.89
N ALA A 121 10.92 -1.58 -10.60
CA ALA A 121 11.87 -2.29 -9.74
C ALA A 121 11.36 -3.65 -9.25
N SER A 122 10.09 -3.96 -9.45
CA SER A 122 9.44 -5.09 -8.81
C SER A 122 9.33 -6.36 -9.65
N HIS A 123 9.81 -6.36 -10.87
CA HIS A 123 9.66 -7.46 -11.83
C HIS A 123 8.18 -7.83 -12.04
N GLY A 124 7.31 -6.84 -12.09
CA GLY A 124 5.90 -7.02 -12.38
C GLY A 124 5.00 -7.23 -11.16
N LEU A 125 5.55 -7.32 -9.96
CA LEU A 125 4.74 -7.45 -8.74
C LEU A 125 3.97 -6.16 -8.47
N ALA A 126 4.65 -5.02 -8.50
CA ALA A 126 4.01 -3.73 -8.32
C ALA A 126 3.40 -3.26 -9.64
N ARG A 127 2.17 -2.76 -9.56
CA ARG A 127 1.43 -2.30 -10.73
C ARG A 127 0.81 -0.94 -10.44
N ASN A 128 1.00 0.00 -11.35
CA ASN A 128 0.28 1.25 -11.30
C ASN A 128 -1.07 1.04 -11.96
N ILE A 129 -2.10 0.81 -11.15
CA ILE A 129 -3.45 0.48 -11.63
C ILE A 129 -4.27 1.72 -12.03
N LEU A 130 -3.74 2.90 -11.84
CA LEU A 130 -4.43 4.17 -12.09
C LEU A 130 -4.00 4.84 -13.39
N ASN A 131 -3.03 4.29 -14.08
CA ASN A 131 -2.57 4.81 -15.38
C ASN A 131 -2.93 3.87 -16.51
#